data_4f479cc84c13bcb0a34827542dd577e0
#
_entry.id   4f479cc84c13bcb0a34827542dd577e0
#
_cell.length_a   1.000
_cell.length_b   1.000
_cell.length_c   1.000
_cell.angle_alpha   90.00
_cell.angle_beta   90.00
_cell.angle_gamma   90.00
#
_symmetry.space_group_name_H-M   'P 1'
#
loop_
_entity.id
_entity.type
_entity.pdbx_description
1 polymer ?
#
loop_
_entity_poly.entity_id
_entity_poly.type
_entity_poly.pdbx_seq_one_letter_code
_entity_poly.pdbx_strand_id
1 'polypeptide(L)'
;MELVPAIDIIEGKCVRLTKGDYDTKKVYGDPLEMAQQFEDLGMRRLHVVDLDGAKSKHVVNIAALKAITTHTNLVVDFGGGVKTDEDLVMAYEAGAAMVTVGSIAITDPDRYLGWLQKYGADKLILGADVRNGMVSINGWKEDSDVRLEDFLLRYMAAGTKNVLCTEISRDGTLEGPAIELYKSIMARYPECYLIASGGVGSTEDILALEAAGIPAVVFGKAYYEGKISLSPALLKRDGRKSKIVNCKLSNSKLTSC
;
A
#
# COMPACT_ATOMS: atom_id res chain seq x y z
N MET A 1 -4.64 -11.62 8.91
CA MET A 1 -3.80 -10.74 8.09
C MET A 1 -4.67 -9.65 7.47
N GLU A 2 -4.24 -8.38 7.46
CA GLU A 2 -4.97 -7.28 6.84
C GLU A 2 -4.72 -7.24 5.32
N LEU A 3 -5.80 -7.05 4.56
CA LEU A 3 -5.77 -6.94 3.10
C LEU A 3 -5.82 -5.46 2.72
N VAL A 4 -4.81 -4.98 2.01
CA VAL A 4 -4.66 -3.58 1.63
C VAL A 4 -4.61 -3.47 0.11
N PRO A 5 -5.73 -3.16 -0.56
CA PRO A 5 -5.70 -2.88 -1.99
C PRO A 5 -4.88 -1.61 -2.27
N ALA A 6 -4.27 -1.54 -3.46
CA ALA A 6 -3.47 -0.41 -3.88
C ALA A 6 -4.08 0.30 -5.11
N ILE A 7 -4.04 1.63 -5.08
CA ILE A 7 -4.34 2.52 -6.20
C ILE A 7 -3.10 3.36 -6.50
N ASP A 8 -2.51 3.17 -7.66
CA ASP A 8 -1.45 4.05 -8.18
C ASP A 8 -2.10 5.12 -9.05
N ILE A 9 -1.63 6.36 -8.94
CA ILE A 9 -2.21 7.50 -9.65
C ILE A 9 -1.16 8.14 -10.57
N ILE A 10 -1.50 8.27 -11.85
CA ILE A 10 -0.79 9.10 -12.85
C ILE A 10 -1.84 9.96 -13.56
N GLU A 11 -1.59 11.27 -13.63
CA GLU A 11 -2.46 12.24 -14.32
C GLU A 11 -3.93 12.15 -13.83
N GLY A 12 -4.12 11.92 -12.52
CA GLY A 12 -5.44 11.79 -11.91
C GLY A 12 -6.18 10.49 -12.26
N LYS A 13 -5.52 9.49 -12.85
CA LYS A 13 -6.10 8.20 -13.22
C LYS A 13 -5.50 7.05 -12.41
N CYS A 14 -6.35 6.07 -12.09
CA CYS A 14 -5.90 4.81 -11.52
C CYS A 14 -5.15 3.99 -12.58
N VAL A 15 -3.89 3.65 -12.28
CA VAL A 15 -3.00 2.95 -13.20
C VAL A 15 -2.28 1.79 -12.51
N ARG A 16 -1.62 0.94 -13.30
CA ARG A 16 -0.62 -0.01 -12.81
C ARG A 16 0.58 -0.03 -13.74
N LEU A 17 1.75 -0.18 -13.13
CA LEU A 17 3.02 -0.39 -13.80
C LEU A 17 3.51 -1.82 -13.56
N THR A 18 4.53 -2.24 -14.28
CA THR A 18 5.29 -3.48 -14.01
C THR A 18 6.71 -3.08 -13.63
N LYS A 19 7.18 -3.46 -12.43
CA LYS A 19 8.50 -3.09 -11.88
C LYS A 19 8.80 -1.58 -11.92
N GLY A 20 7.74 -0.75 -11.76
CA GLY A 20 7.86 0.71 -11.81
C GLY A 20 8.14 1.31 -13.18
N ASP A 21 8.08 0.54 -14.27
CA ASP A 21 8.32 1.01 -15.63
C ASP A 21 7.09 1.73 -16.18
N TYR A 22 7.22 3.05 -16.42
CA TYR A 22 6.16 3.92 -16.93
C TYR A 22 5.71 3.58 -18.35
N ASP A 23 6.55 2.93 -19.16
CA ASP A 23 6.21 2.48 -20.50
C ASP A 23 5.24 1.29 -20.49
N THR A 24 5.12 0.62 -19.35
CA THR A 24 4.15 -0.47 -19.12
C THR A 24 2.80 0.02 -18.56
N LYS A 25 2.58 1.35 -18.51
CA LYS A 25 1.37 1.96 -17.93
C LYS A 25 0.08 1.38 -18.52
N LYS A 26 -0.78 0.86 -17.63
CA LYS A 26 -2.14 0.42 -17.96
C LYS A 26 -3.12 1.20 -17.10
N VAL A 27 -4.14 1.80 -17.72
CA VAL A 27 -5.16 2.62 -17.05
C VAL A 27 -6.37 1.75 -16.73
N TYR A 28 -6.90 1.91 -15.50
CA TYR A 28 -8.06 1.15 -15.00
C TYR A 28 -9.28 2.01 -14.68
N GLY A 29 -9.15 3.34 -14.66
CA GLY A 29 -10.30 4.22 -14.49
C GLY A 29 -10.07 5.39 -13.53
N ASP A 30 -11.14 5.80 -12.87
CA ASP A 30 -11.12 6.87 -11.88
C ASP A 30 -10.69 6.33 -10.50
N PRO A 31 -9.78 7.02 -9.78
CA PRO A 31 -9.33 6.57 -8.47
C PRO A 31 -10.44 6.51 -7.41
N LEU A 32 -11.40 7.44 -7.44
CA LEU A 32 -12.52 7.45 -6.48
C LEU A 32 -13.47 6.28 -6.75
N GLU A 33 -13.85 6.05 -8.01
CA GLU A 33 -14.70 4.92 -8.36
C GLU A 33 -14.07 3.59 -7.94
N MET A 34 -12.76 3.45 -8.13
CA MET A 34 -12.03 2.27 -7.71
C MET A 34 -12.00 2.11 -6.18
N ALA A 35 -11.78 3.21 -5.45
CA ALA A 35 -11.81 3.21 -3.99
C ALA A 35 -13.18 2.82 -3.44
N GLN A 36 -14.26 3.33 -4.03
CA GLN A 36 -15.64 2.96 -3.69
C GLN A 36 -15.91 1.47 -3.94
N GLN A 37 -15.42 0.92 -5.06
CA GLN A 37 -15.53 -0.52 -5.31
C GLN A 37 -14.82 -1.34 -4.23
N PHE A 38 -13.64 -0.93 -3.78
CA PHE A 38 -12.95 -1.62 -2.67
C PHE A 38 -13.73 -1.49 -1.35
N GLU A 39 -14.31 -0.34 -1.05
CA GLU A 39 -15.15 -0.16 0.12
C GLU A 39 -16.39 -1.05 0.07
N ASP A 40 -17.09 -1.12 -1.06
CA ASP A 40 -18.28 -1.96 -1.28
C ASP A 40 -17.93 -3.45 -1.12
N LEU A 41 -16.75 -3.87 -1.53
CA LEU A 41 -16.20 -5.20 -1.28
C LEU A 41 -15.85 -5.43 0.20
N GLY A 42 -15.97 -4.39 1.03
CA GLY A 42 -15.72 -4.43 2.46
C GLY A 42 -14.26 -4.22 2.85
N MET A 43 -13.39 -3.72 2.01
CA MET A 43 -12.04 -3.28 2.42
C MET A 43 -12.16 -2.15 3.44
N ARG A 44 -11.14 -2.03 4.30
CA ARG A 44 -11.07 -0.97 5.33
C ARG A 44 -9.88 -0.05 5.14
N ARG A 45 -8.82 -0.58 4.56
CA ARG A 45 -7.60 0.17 4.23
C ARG A 45 -7.44 0.29 2.74
N LEU A 46 -6.73 1.34 2.35
CA LEU A 46 -6.33 1.59 0.98
C LEU A 46 -4.94 2.18 0.96
N HIS A 47 -4.05 1.63 0.16
CA HIS A 47 -2.74 2.19 -0.14
C HIS A 47 -2.82 3.01 -1.43
N VAL A 48 -2.57 4.32 -1.35
CA VAL A 48 -2.61 5.23 -2.50
C VAL A 48 -1.22 5.75 -2.81
N VAL A 49 -0.77 5.59 -4.05
CA VAL A 49 0.55 6.02 -4.50
C VAL A 49 0.43 7.07 -5.59
N ASP A 50 0.96 8.26 -5.31
CA ASP A 50 1.13 9.34 -6.29
C ASP A 50 2.40 9.11 -7.11
N LEU A 51 2.27 8.46 -8.28
CA LEU A 51 3.41 8.16 -9.14
C LEU A 51 3.96 9.41 -9.85
N ASP A 52 3.12 10.40 -10.12
CA ASP A 52 3.59 11.72 -10.60
C ASP A 52 4.40 12.41 -9.52
N GLY A 53 3.93 12.33 -8.26
CA GLY A 53 4.66 12.84 -7.11
C GLY A 53 5.99 12.13 -6.91
N ALA A 54 6.03 10.81 -7.00
CA ALA A 54 7.28 10.04 -6.92
C ALA A 54 8.30 10.49 -7.98
N LYS A 55 7.83 10.82 -9.18
CA LYS A 55 8.68 11.30 -10.29
C LYS A 55 9.13 12.74 -10.12
N SER A 56 8.22 13.64 -9.70
CA SER A 56 8.49 15.09 -9.54
C SER A 56 9.15 15.46 -8.22
N LYS A 57 9.18 14.53 -7.26
CA LYS A 57 9.74 14.70 -5.89
C LYS A 57 8.93 15.67 -5.02
N HIS A 58 7.65 15.85 -5.29
CA HIS A 58 6.67 16.57 -4.47
C HIS A 58 5.27 16.01 -4.78
N VAL A 59 4.29 16.20 -3.88
CA VAL A 59 2.92 15.71 -4.05
C VAL A 59 2.23 16.41 -5.22
N VAL A 60 1.60 15.66 -6.13
CA VAL A 60 0.90 16.16 -7.33
C VAL A 60 -0.58 15.83 -7.30
N ASN A 61 -0.96 14.57 -7.03
CA ASN A 61 -2.35 14.11 -7.16
C ASN A 61 -3.17 14.26 -5.86
N ILE A 62 -2.97 15.36 -5.13
CA ILE A 62 -3.65 15.61 -3.85
C ILE A 62 -5.17 15.69 -3.98
N ALA A 63 -5.69 16.17 -5.12
CA ALA A 63 -7.12 16.25 -5.39
C ALA A 63 -7.77 14.86 -5.42
N ALA A 64 -7.09 13.86 -6.00
CA ALA A 64 -7.58 12.48 -6.02
C ALA A 64 -7.58 11.86 -4.60
N LEU A 65 -6.53 12.09 -3.81
CA LEU A 65 -6.50 11.68 -2.40
C LEU A 65 -7.68 12.28 -1.64
N LYS A 66 -7.90 13.60 -1.74
CA LYS A 66 -8.99 14.30 -1.07
C LYS A 66 -10.36 13.78 -1.50
N ALA A 67 -10.55 13.48 -2.78
CA ALA A 67 -11.79 12.89 -3.27
C ALA A 67 -12.06 11.53 -2.61
N ILE A 68 -11.06 10.64 -2.57
CA ILE A 68 -11.17 9.31 -1.94
C ILE A 68 -11.52 9.46 -0.44
N THR A 69 -10.76 10.22 0.31
CA THR A 69 -10.93 10.36 1.77
C THR A 69 -12.25 11.06 2.17
N THR A 70 -12.79 11.90 1.28
CA THR A 70 -14.06 12.60 1.53
C THR A 70 -15.28 11.72 1.23
N HIS A 71 -15.17 10.83 0.23
CA HIS A 71 -16.31 10.07 -0.29
C HIS A 71 -16.27 8.58 0.05
N THR A 72 -15.28 8.14 0.84
CA THR A 72 -15.21 6.78 1.40
C THR A 72 -14.86 6.82 2.88
N ASN A 73 -15.13 5.71 3.60
CA ASN A 73 -14.68 5.52 4.99
C ASN A 73 -13.38 4.70 5.08
N LEU A 74 -12.65 4.59 3.99
CA LEU A 74 -11.40 3.85 3.95
C LEU A 74 -10.32 4.57 4.77
N VAL A 75 -9.56 3.81 5.53
CA VAL A 75 -8.34 4.29 6.18
C VAL A 75 -7.25 4.32 5.13
N VAL A 76 -6.95 5.52 4.61
CA VAL A 76 -6.01 5.69 3.50
C VAL A 76 -4.60 5.93 4.04
N ASP A 77 -3.64 5.12 3.58
CA ASP A 77 -2.23 5.51 3.62
C ASP A 77 -1.81 6.02 2.24
N PHE A 78 -1.04 7.12 2.25
CA PHE A 78 -0.66 7.84 1.04
C PHE A 78 0.86 7.90 0.92
N GLY A 79 1.37 7.59 -0.26
CA GLY A 79 2.79 7.69 -0.59
C GLY A 79 3.02 8.28 -1.97
N GLY A 80 4.29 8.54 -2.28
CA GLY A 80 4.70 9.13 -3.55
C GLY A 80 4.88 10.65 -3.48
N GLY A 81 6.14 11.10 -3.61
CA GLY A 81 6.46 12.52 -3.69
C GLY A 81 6.64 13.26 -2.36
N VAL A 82 6.30 12.68 -1.23
CA VAL A 82 6.42 13.35 0.09
C VAL A 82 7.90 13.53 0.45
N LYS A 83 8.40 14.76 0.34
CA LYS A 83 9.81 15.14 0.54
C LYS A 83 10.00 16.30 1.51
N THR A 84 8.97 17.12 1.73
CA THR A 84 9.00 18.32 2.55
C THR A 84 7.95 18.25 3.66
N ASP A 85 8.06 19.17 4.62
CA ASP A 85 7.06 19.32 5.68
C ASP A 85 5.70 19.70 5.09
N GLU A 86 5.72 20.53 4.04
CA GLU A 86 4.53 20.98 3.33
C GLU A 86 3.83 19.82 2.63
N ASP A 87 4.58 18.93 1.93
CA ASP A 87 4.03 17.73 1.31
C ASP A 87 3.34 16.83 2.35
N LEU A 88 3.98 16.64 3.51
CA LEU A 88 3.45 15.80 4.58
C LEU A 88 2.16 16.39 5.17
N VAL A 89 2.16 17.69 5.46
CA VAL A 89 0.98 18.41 5.96
C VAL A 89 -0.15 18.35 4.95
N MET A 90 0.14 18.58 3.67
CA MET A 90 -0.83 18.54 2.57
C MET A 90 -1.52 17.16 2.48
N ALA A 91 -0.75 16.08 2.62
CA ALA A 91 -1.30 14.72 2.63
C ALA A 91 -2.27 14.50 3.82
N TYR A 92 -1.89 14.96 5.03
CA TYR A 92 -2.78 14.85 6.21
C TYR A 92 -4.03 15.74 6.10
N GLU A 93 -3.90 16.96 5.61
CA GLU A 93 -5.04 17.87 5.39
C GLU A 93 -6.00 17.33 4.30
N ALA A 94 -5.49 16.56 3.35
CA ALA A 94 -6.30 15.85 2.37
C ALA A 94 -6.93 14.55 2.92
N GLY A 95 -6.74 14.25 4.22
CA GLY A 95 -7.39 13.16 4.92
C GLY A 95 -6.62 11.84 4.96
N ALA A 96 -5.34 11.80 4.57
CA ALA A 96 -4.52 10.60 4.77
C ALA A 96 -4.44 10.26 6.26
N ALA A 97 -4.74 9.02 6.61
CA ALA A 97 -4.63 8.54 7.99
C ALA A 97 -3.17 8.28 8.37
N MET A 98 -2.38 7.84 7.40
CA MET A 98 -0.93 7.58 7.50
C MET A 98 -0.25 8.05 6.21
N VAL A 99 1.05 8.35 6.32
CA VAL A 99 1.87 8.68 5.14
C VAL A 99 3.03 7.70 5.03
N THR A 100 3.17 7.11 3.83
CA THR A 100 4.27 6.20 3.51
C THR A 100 5.44 7.00 2.94
N VAL A 101 6.59 6.94 3.59
CA VAL A 101 7.80 7.66 3.22
C VAL A 101 9.00 6.71 3.15
N GLY A 102 9.63 6.65 2.00
CA GLY A 102 10.81 5.81 1.76
C GLY A 102 12.06 6.66 1.52
N SER A 103 12.16 7.28 0.35
CA SER A 103 13.38 7.98 -0.08
C SER A 103 13.88 9.03 0.91
N ILE A 104 12.99 9.77 1.61
CA ILE A 104 13.39 10.81 2.56
C ILE A 104 14.13 10.20 3.76
N ALA A 105 13.78 8.98 4.16
CA ALA A 105 14.47 8.29 5.22
C ALA A 105 15.95 7.95 4.85
N ILE A 106 16.28 7.95 3.56
CA ILE A 106 17.66 7.79 3.08
C ILE A 106 18.33 9.15 2.84
N THR A 107 17.63 10.07 2.15
CA THR A 107 18.24 11.33 1.67
C THR A 107 18.29 12.44 2.74
N ASP A 108 17.37 12.41 3.71
CA ASP A 108 17.32 13.35 4.85
C ASP A 108 16.79 12.61 6.08
N PRO A 109 17.62 11.76 6.70
CA PRO A 109 17.22 10.95 7.85
C PRO A 109 16.73 11.75 9.05
N ASP A 110 17.30 12.93 9.28
CA ASP A 110 16.94 13.78 10.42
C ASP A 110 15.52 14.33 10.27
N ARG A 111 15.11 14.65 9.05
CA ARG A 111 13.73 15.04 8.75
C ARG A 111 12.75 13.91 9.04
N TYR A 112 13.05 12.68 8.59
CA TYR A 112 12.21 11.53 8.91
C TYR A 112 12.06 11.31 10.42
N LEU A 113 13.17 11.38 11.16
CA LEU A 113 13.19 11.26 12.62
C LEU A 113 12.40 12.39 13.30
N GLY A 114 12.51 13.61 12.79
CA GLY A 114 11.72 14.75 13.23
C GLY A 114 10.22 14.54 13.01
N TRP A 115 9.83 13.98 11.87
CA TRP A 115 8.43 13.62 11.61
C TRP A 115 7.95 12.50 12.53
N LEU A 116 8.77 11.47 12.76
CA LEU A 116 8.44 10.38 13.67
C LEU A 116 8.21 10.90 15.10
N GLN A 117 9.04 11.82 15.56
CA GLN A 117 8.89 12.46 16.87
C GLN A 117 7.64 13.36 16.94
N LYS A 118 7.36 14.15 15.88
CA LYS A 118 6.29 15.15 15.85
C LYS A 118 4.91 14.52 15.67
N TYR A 119 4.77 13.56 14.75
CA TYR A 119 3.47 12.98 14.38
C TYR A 119 3.21 11.62 15.01
N GLY A 120 4.26 10.94 15.47
CA GLY A 120 4.18 9.62 16.09
C GLY A 120 4.24 8.46 15.07
N ALA A 121 4.61 7.30 15.58
CA ALA A 121 4.82 6.08 14.77
C ALA A 121 3.52 5.55 14.12
N ASP A 122 2.36 5.90 14.67
CA ASP A 122 1.07 5.45 14.13
C ASP A 122 0.62 6.27 12.91
N LYS A 123 1.30 7.39 12.62
CA LYS A 123 1.01 8.27 11.48
C LYS A 123 1.95 8.06 10.29
N LEU A 124 3.05 7.35 10.50
CA LEU A 124 4.06 7.13 9.47
C LEU A 124 4.22 5.64 9.15
N ILE A 125 4.45 5.36 7.88
CA ILE A 125 4.87 4.05 7.38
C ILE A 125 6.25 4.24 6.75
N LEU A 126 7.24 3.51 7.22
CA LEU A 126 8.56 3.48 6.62
C LEU A 126 8.51 2.63 5.34
N GLY A 127 8.67 3.26 4.18
CA GLY A 127 8.77 2.57 2.90
C GLY A 127 10.17 2.00 2.70
N ALA A 128 10.26 0.69 2.57
CA ALA A 128 11.48 -0.06 2.31
C ALA A 128 11.36 -0.79 0.98
N ASP A 129 11.60 -0.07 -0.12
CA ASP A 129 11.61 -0.65 -1.46
C ASP A 129 12.99 -1.27 -1.72
N VAL A 130 13.03 -2.58 -1.98
CA VAL A 130 14.26 -3.36 -1.93
C VAL A 130 14.55 -4.01 -3.27
N ARG A 131 15.80 -3.92 -3.71
CA ARG A 131 16.34 -4.67 -4.83
C ARG A 131 17.71 -5.22 -4.44
N ASN A 132 17.89 -6.53 -4.56
CA ASN A 132 19.15 -7.20 -4.21
C ASN A 132 19.64 -6.91 -2.78
N GLY A 133 18.73 -6.74 -1.82
CA GLY A 133 19.05 -6.43 -0.43
C GLY A 133 19.41 -4.96 -0.15
N MET A 134 19.42 -4.10 -1.16
CA MET A 134 19.68 -2.66 -1.04
C MET A 134 18.37 -1.88 -1.13
N VAL A 135 18.27 -0.77 -0.39
CA VAL A 135 17.09 0.11 -0.43
C VAL A 135 17.16 1.01 -1.67
N SER A 136 16.12 0.98 -2.49
CA SER A 136 15.97 1.85 -3.66
C SER A 136 15.24 3.13 -3.31
N ILE A 137 15.55 4.21 -4.02
CA ILE A 137 14.98 5.54 -3.82
C ILE A 137 14.46 6.15 -5.12
N ASN A 138 13.79 7.31 -5.02
CA ASN A 138 13.35 8.11 -6.16
C ASN A 138 12.46 7.36 -7.17
N GLY A 139 11.47 6.59 -6.66
CA GLY A 139 10.58 5.80 -7.48
C GLY A 139 11.32 4.65 -8.19
N TRP A 140 12.23 3.98 -7.47
CA TRP A 140 13.02 2.82 -7.89
C TRP A 140 14.05 3.07 -9.01
N LYS A 141 14.36 4.34 -9.27
CA LYS A 141 15.31 4.75 -10.32
C LYS A 141 16.76 4.69 -9.87
N GLU A 142 16.97 4.72 -8.58
CA GLU A 142 18.29 4.74 -7.96
C GLU A 142 18.33 3.72 -6.82
N ASP A 143 19.35 2.89 -6.78
CA ASP A 143 19.64 2.05 -5.61
C ASP A 143 20.59 2.84 -4.70
N SER A 144 20.26 2.90 -3.41
CA SER A 144 21.15 3.51 -2.42
C SER A 144 22.23 2.52 -2.00
N ASP A 145 23.29 3.01 -1.34
CA ASP A 145 24.33 2.18 -0.72
C ASP A 145 23.89 1.61 0.65
N VAL A 146 22.60 1.74 1.01
CA VAL A 146 22.07 1.35 2.31
C VAL A 146 21.43 -0.04 2.21
N ARG A 147 21.95 -0.97 2.99
CA ARG A 147 21.37 -2.31 3.12
C ARG A 147 20.04 -2.23 3.88
N LEU A 148 19.09 -3.06 3.49
CA LEU A 148 17.79 -3.16 4.18
C LEU A 148 17.96 -3.41 5.69
N GLU A 149 18.89 -4.27 6.08
CA GLU A 149 19.13 -4.62 7.48
C GLU A 149 19.57 -3.42 8.32
N ASP A 150 20.47 -2.58 7.77
CA ASP A 150 20.97 -1.37 8.44
C ASP A 150 19.89 -0.28 8.50
N PHE A 151 19.11 -0.17 7.41
CA PHE A 151 17.98 0.73 7.32
C PHE A 151 16.92 0.42 8.40
N LEU A 152 16.50 -0.84 8.47
CA LEU A 152 15.52 -1.27 9.46
C LEU A 152 16.08 -1.14 10.89
N LEU A 153 17.34 -1.53 11.12
CA LEU A 153 17.97 -1.40 12.45
C LEU A 153 17.90 0.05 12.96
N ARG A 154 18.24 1.01 12.10
CA ARG A 154 18.20 2.44 12.45
C ARG A 154 16.81 2.91 12.85
N TYR A 155 15.81 2.63 12.03
CA TYR A 155 14.48 3.21 12.21
C TYR A 155 13.60 2.45 13.21
N MET A 156 13.78 1.14 13.32
CA MET A 156 13.13 0.37 14.39
C MET A 156 13.66 0.79 15.77
N ALA A 157 14.97 1.02 15.91
CA ALA A 157 15.56 1.55 17.14
C ALA A 157 15.06 2.97 17.48
N ALA A 158 14.66 3.75 16.47
CA ALA A 158 14.08 5.09 16.65
C ALA A 158 12.56 5.06 16.98
N GLY A 159 11.94 3.88 17.02
CA GLY A 159 10.54 3.71 17.40
C GLY A 159 9.56 3.63 16.23
N THR A 160 10.03 3.44 14.98
CA THR A 160 9.15 3.10 13.86
C THR A 160 8.39 1.81 14.17
N LYS A 161 7.09 1.78 13.86
CA LYS A 161 6.22 0.63 14.06
C LYS A 161 5.77 -0.02 12.76
N ASN A 162 5.46 0.80 11.75
CA ASN A 162 4.89 0.35 10.49
C ASN A 162 5.96 0.38 9.39
N VAL A 163 6.14 -0.73 8.71
CA VAL A 163 7.07 -0.87 7.57
C VAL A 163 6.32 -1.45 6.39
N LEU A 164 6.32 -0.76 5.26
CA LEU A 164 5.91 -1.30 3.98
C LEU A 164 7.16 -1.74 3.23
N CYS A 165 7.32 -3.05 3.03
CA CYS A 165 8.47 -3.60 2.34
C CYS A 165 8.07 -4.13 0.97
N THR A 166 8.63 -3.54 -0.09
CA THR A 166 8.39 -3.95 -1.48
C THR A 166 9.64 -4.62 -2.03
N GLU A 167 9.54 -5.91 -2.42
CA GLU A 167 10.57 -6.53 -3.26
C GLU A 167 10.33 -6.12 -4.72
N ILE A 168 11.12 -5.16 -5.20
CA ILE A 168 10.92 -4.49 -6.50
C ILE A 168 10.99 -5.47 -7.67
N SER A 169 11.90 -6.45 -7.61
CA SER A 169 12.09 -7.43 -8.70
C SER A 169 10.83 -8.28 -8.95
N ARG A 170 9.95 -8.36 -7.95
CA ARG A 170 8.68 -9.11 -8.00
C ARG A 170 7.47 -8.23 -8.25
N ASP A 171 7.58 -6.90 -8.06
CA ASP A 171 6.40 -6.03 -8.17
C ASP A 171 5.81 -6.04 -9.58
N GLY A 172 4.50 -6.27 -9.65
CA GLY A 172 3.76 -6.36 -10.91
C GLY A 172 4.08 -7.58 -11.78
N THR A 173 4.90 -8.55 -11.33
CA THR A 173 5.21 -9.78 -12.09
C THR A 173 4.18 -10.89 -11.93
N LEU A 174 3.44 -10.90 -10.80
CA LEU A 174 2.51 -11.97 -10.42
C LEU A 174 3.21 -13.35 -10.20
N GLU A 175 4.50 -13.33 -9.86
CA GLU A 175 5.34 -14.54 -9.68
C GLU A 175 5.47 -14.98 -8.22
N GLY A 176 4.65 -14.43 -7.35
CA GLY A 176 4.63 -14.72 -5.92
C GLY A 176 5.46 -13.73 -5.09
N PRO A 177 5.06 -13.49 -3.83
CA PRO A 177 5.71 -12.56 -2.91
C PRO A 177 7.03 -13.09 -2.35
N ALA A 178 7.86 -12.19 -1.81
CA ALA A 178 9.15 -12.52 -1.22
C ALA A 178 9.01 -13.04 0.24
N ILE A 179 8.33 -14.16 0.45
CA ILE A 179 7.94 -14.67 1.78
C ILE A 179 9.14 -14.80 2.73
N GLU A 180 10.27 -15.35 2.27
CA GLU A 180 11.45 -15.54 3.11
C GLU A 180 12.08 -14.21 3.57
N LEU A 181 12.04 -13.18 2.72
CA LEU A 181 12.45 -11.83 3.10
C LEU A 181 11.55 -11.31 4.25
N TYR A 182 10.25 -11.42 4.11
CA TYR A 182 9.30 -10.93 5.13
C TYR A 182 9.41 -11.70 6.43
N LYS A 183 9.59 -13.01 6.38
CA LYS A 183 9.85 -13.86 7.55
C LYS A 183 11.13 -13.44 8.28
N SER A 184 12.20 -13.12 7.55
CA SER A 184 13.45 -12.67 8.16
C SER A 184 13.30 -11.35 8.89
N ILE A 185 12.52 -10.41 8.32
CA ILE A 185 12.19 -9.13 8.98
C ILE A 185 11.38 -9.38 10.25
N MET A 186 10.32 -10.17 10.19
CA MET A 186 9.46 -10.48 11.34
C MET A 186 10.18 -11.23 12.44
N ALA A 187 11.12 -12.14 12.09
CA ALA A 187 11.94 -12.84 13.06
C ALA A 187 12.86 -11.90 13.86
N ARG A 188 13.37 -10.84 13.20
CA ARG A 188 14.25 -9.84 13.81
C ARG A 188 13.49 -8.74 14.55
N TYR A 189 12.30 -8.38 14.07
CA TYR A 189 11.46 -7.30 14.59
C TYR A 189 10.02 -7.78 14.79
N PRO A 190 9.75 -8.63 15.79
CA PRO A 190 8.43 -9.25 16.00
C PRO A 190 7.32 -8.23 16.30
N GLU A 191 7.67 -7.05 16.82
CA GLU A 191 6.72 -5.94 17.08
C GLU A 191 6.45 -5.06 15.86
N CYS A 192 7.12 -5.32 14.71
CA CYS A 192 6.92 -4.55 13.50
C CYS A 192 5.56 -4.90 12.87
N TYR A 193 4.78 -3.89 12.56
CA TYR A 193 3.63 -4.06 11.68
C TYR A 193 4.12 -4.03 10.21
N LEU A 194 4.51 -5.22 9.74
CA LEU A 194 5.04 -5.39 8.37
C LEU A 194 3.90 -5.49 7.35
N ILE A 195 3.95 -4.64 6.35
CA ILE A 195 3.07 -4.65 5.19
C ILE A 195 3.88 -5.19 4.00
N ALA A 196 3.60 -6.43 3.60
CA ALA A 196 4.28 -7.06 2.47
C ALA A 196 3.76 -6.47 1.15
N SER A 197 4.66 -6.20 0.21
CA SER A 197 4.34 -5.63 -1.10
C SER A 197 5.20 -6.23 -2.21
N GLY A 198 4.59 -6.37 -3.39
CA GLY A 198 5.25 -6.92 -4.59
C GLY A 198 5.04 -8.42 -4.79
N GLY A 199 4.75 -8.79 -6.03
CA GLY A 199 4.71 -10.17 -6.51
C GLY A 199 3.40 -10.94 -6.31
N VAL A 200 2.48 -10.48 -5.46
CA VAL A 200 1.21 -11.18 -5.21
C VAL A 200 0.47 -11.41 -6.53
N GLY A 201 0.29 -12.66 -6.90
CA GLY A 201 -0.31 -13.09 -8.17
C GLY A 201 -1.59 -13.92 -8.01
N SER A 202 -1.85 -14.45 -6.80
CA SER A 202 -2.96 -15.36 -6.57
C SER A 202 -3.52 -15.27 -5.14
N THR A 203 -4.66 -15.90 -4.91
CA THR A 203 -5.22 -16.06 -3.55
C THR A 203 -4.32 -16.94 -2.69
N GLU A 204 -3.67 -17.94 -3.28
CA GLU A 204 -2.72 -18.84 -2.62
C GLU A 204 -1.52 -18.08 -2.05
N ASP A 205 -1.04 -17.06 -2.76
CA ASP A 205 0.04 -16.18 -2.26
C ASP A 205 -0.38 -15.43 -0.99
N ILE A 206 -1.60 -14.92 -0.97
CA ILE A 206 -2.18 -14.26 0.21
C ILE A 206 -2.26 -15.23 1.39
N LEU A 207 -2.72 -16.47 1.15
CA LEU A 207 -2.79 -17.51 2.17
C LEU A 207 -1.41 -17.94 2.66
N ALA A 208 -0.41 -17.98 1.78
CA ALA A 208 0.96 -18.31 2.15
C ALA A 208 1.59 -17.21 3.04
N LEU A 209 1.35 -15.93 2.73
CA LEU A 209 1.75 -14.81 3.59
C LEU A 209 1.07 -14.86 4.96
N GLU A 210 -0.23 -15.16 5.01
CA GLU A 210 -0.96 -15.34 6.27
C GLU A 210 -0.38 -16.48 7.11
N ALA A 211 -0.11 -17.63 6.48
CA ALA A 211 0.50 -18.79 7.14
C ALA A 211 1.93 -18.49 7.65
N ALA A 212 2.64 -17.57 6.98
CA ALA A 212 3.95 -17.08 7.42
C ALA A 212 3.88 -16.05 8.56
N GLY A 213 2.66 -15.69 9.04
CA GLY A 213 2.47 -14.74 10.12
C GLY A 213 2.65 -13.27 9.74
N ILE A 214 2.59 -12.94 8.45
CA ILE A 214 2.72 -11.56 7.99
C ILE A 214 1.45 -10.77 8.35
N PRO A 215 1.58 -9.59 9.01
CA PRO A 215 0.43 -8.84 9.51
C PRO A 215 -0.47 -8.27 8.43
N ALA A 216 0.10 -7.77 7.33
CA ALA A 216 -0.64 -7.12 6.25
C ALA A 216 0.00 -7.37 4.88
N VAL A 217 -0.81 -7.29 3.81
CA VAL A 217 -0.34 -7.41 2.43
C VAL A 217 -0.98 -6.36 1.54
N VAL A 218 -0.15 -5.66 0.75
CA VAL A 218 -0.60 -4.83 -0.36
C VAL A 218 -0.75 -5.68 -1.62
N PHE A 219 -1.87 -5.51 -2.30
CA PHE A 219 -2.11 -6.13 -3.60
C PHE A 219 -2.77 -5.13 -4.56
N GLY A 220 -2.48 -5.26 -5.82
CA GLY A 220 -3.04 -4.38 -6.86
C GLY A 220 -3.24 -5.14 -8.16
N LYS A 221 -2.18 -5.32 -8.96
CA LYS A 221 -2.25 -5.89 -10.31
C LYS A 221 -3.04 -7.20 -10.39
N ALA A 222 -2.84 -8.10 -9.43
CA ALA A 222 -3.56 -9.38 -9.40
C ALA A 222 -5.09 -9.21 -9.29
N TYR A 223 -5.56 -8.19 -8.56
CA TYR A 223 -6.99 -7.86 -8.50
C TYR A 223 -7.48 -7.28 -9.84
N TYR A 224 -6.78 -6.27 -10.36
CA TYR A 224 -7.15 -5.60 -11.62
C TYR A 224 -7.16 -6.55 -12.83
N GLU A 225 -6.34 -7.60 -12.80
CA GLU A 225 -6.27 -8.62 -13.84
C GLU A 225 -7.16 -9.86 -13.55
N GLY A 226 -8.01 -9.79 -12.50
CA GLY A 226 -8.97 -10.86 -12.16
C GLY A 226 -8.31 -12.15 -11.65
N LYS A 227 -7.04 -12.08 -11.19
CA LYS A 227 -6.32 -13.23 -10.62
C LYS A 227 -6.67 -13.50 -9.15
N ILE A 228 -7.14 -12.48 -8.44
CA ILE A 228 -7.60 -12.57 -7.06
C ILE A 228 -9.08 -12.24 -7.02
N SER A 229 -9.87 -13.11 -6.42
CA SER A 229 -11.26 -12.84 -6.07
C SER A 229 -11.37 -12.53 -4.59
N LEU A 230 -11.87 -11.35 -4.24
CA LEU A 230 -12.13 -10.95 -2.86
C LEU A 230 -13.42 -11.61 -2.36
N SER A 231 -13.38 -12.95 -2.23
CA SER A 231 -14.51 -13.72 -1.76
C SER A 231 -14.80 -13.47 -0.26
N PRO A 232 -16.06 -13.68 0.20
CA PRO A 232 -16.40 -13.60 1.62
C PRO A 232 -15.53 -14.48 2.52
N ALA A 233 -15.00 -15.59 2.00
CA ALA A 233 -14.10 -16.48 2.74
C ALA A 233 -12.73 -15.85 2.97
N LEU A 234 -12.17 -15.15 1.97
CA LEU A 234 -10.92 -14.40 2.09
C LEU A 234 -11.10 -13.19 3.03
N LEU A 235 -12.21 -12.47 2.88
CA LEU A 235 -12.53 -11.30 3.70
C LEU A 235 -12.77 -11.63 5.18
N LYS A 236 -13.30 -12.81 5.50
CA LYS A 236 -13.47 -13.26 6.90
C LYS A 236 -12.14 -13.44 7.63
N ARG A 237 -11.07 -13.75 6.92
CA ARG A 237 -9.72 -13.94 7.48
C ARG A 237 -9.05 -12.64 7.90
N ASP A 238 -9.53 -11.51 7.40
CA ASP A 238 -9.09 -10.16 7.78
C ASP A 238 -9.54 -9.74 9.20
N GLY A 239 -9.82 -10.70 10.09
CA GLY A 239 -10.22 -10.45 11.50
C GLY A 239 -11.62 -9.87 11.66
N ARG A 240 -12.44 -9.88 10.62
CA ARG A 240 -13.78 -9.30 10.62
C ARG A 240 -14.82 -10.26 11.19
N LYS A 241 -15.51 -9.82 12.22
CA LYS A 241 -16.85 -10.35 12.51
C LYS A 241 -17.77 -9.90 11.39
N SER A 242 -18.15 -10.85 10.50
CA SER A 242 -19.06 -10.57 9.40
C SER A 242 -20.38 -10.01 9.92
N LYS A 243 -20.65 -8.74 9.69
CA LYS A 243 -22.04 -8.30 9.55
C LYS A 243 -22.49 -8.81 8.19
N ILE A 244 -23.10 -9.98 8.17
CA ILE A 244 -23.84 -10.47 7.00
C ILE A 244 -25.01 -9.50 6.85
N VAL A 245 -24.89 -8.56 5.93
CA VAL A 245 -26.06 -7.88 5.39
C VAL A 245 -26.73 -8.92 4.51
N ASN A 246 -27.78 -9.56 5.04
CA ASN A 246 -28.71 -10.37 4.27
C ASN A 246 -29.38 -9.44 3.25
N CYS A 247 -28.78 -9.27 2.08
CA CYS A 247 -29.48 -8.75 0.92
C CYS A 247 -30.40 -9.87 0.46
N LYS A 248 -31.61 -9.92 1.02
CA LYS A 248 -32.70 -10.70 0.47
C LYS A 248 -32.97 -10.13 -0.93
N LEU A 249 -32.57 -10.86 -1.95
CA LEU A 249 -33.12 -10.74 -3.29
C LEU A 249 -34.62 -11.00 -3.16
N SER A 250 -35.42 -9.94 -3.14
CA SER A 250 -36.86 -10.03 -3.29
C SER A 250 -37.13 -10.33 -4.76
N ASN A 251 -37.25 -11.62 -5.07
CA ASN A 251 -38.01 -12.07 -6.22
C ASN A 251 -39.48 -11.67 -6.00
N SER A 252 -39.92 -10.64 -6.66
CA SER A 252 -41.35 -10.47 -6.84
C SER A 252 -41.67 -9.76 -8.14
N LYS A 253 -42.28 -10.57 -8.99
CA LYS A 253 -43.28 -10.24 -10.01
C LYS A 253 -42.81 -9.97 -11.44
N LEU A 254 -42.60 -11.08 -12.12
CA LEU A 254 -43.19 -11.28 -13.44
C LEU A 254 -44.64 -11.74 -13.23
N THR A 255 -45.62 -10.91 -13.57
CA THR A 255 -46.93 -11.34 -14.11
C THR A 255 -47.60 -10.14 -14.79
N SER A 256 -47.79 -10.31 -16.10
CA SER A 256 -48.93 -9.97 -16.96
C SER A 256 -49.61 -8.59 -16.83
N CYS A 257 -49.54 -7.76 -17.82
CA CYS A 257 -50.55 -7.56 -18.89
C CYS A 257 -49.90 -6.88 -20.06
#